data_0ebf754c45455a06799bf8cdf5604377
#
_entry.id   0ebf754c45455a06799bf8cdf5604377
#
_cell.length_a   1.000
_cell.length_b   1.000
_cell.length_c   1.000
_cell.angle_alpha   90.00
_cell.angle_beta   90.00
_cell.angle_gamma   90.00
#
_symmetry.space_group_name_H-M   'P 1'
#
loop_
_entity.id
_entity.type
_entity.pdbx_description
1 polymer ?
#
loop_
_entity_poly.entity_id
_entity_poly.type
_entity_poly.pdbx_seq_one_letter_code
_entity_poly.pdbx_strand_id
1 'polypeptide(L)'
;MTDQHMKILTVDDFSTMRRIIKSMLRQLGYNNIVEAEDGAAALHLMQREKVDFVISDWNMPHMSGLDLLRAIRADENLKPIPFLLVTAEALKEYMVEAVKAGVDNYVVKPFTAETLKEKIDTIFQG
;
A
#
# COMPACT_ATOMS: atom_id res chain seq x y z
N MET A 1 -1.28 16.67 8.91
CA MET A 1 -0.05 16.87 8.15
C MET A 1 0.68 15.55 8.00
N THR A 2 1.13 15.22 6.81
CA THR A 2 1.78 13.94 6.54
C THR A 2 3.26 13.99 6.90
N ASP A 3 3.73 12.99 7.64
CA ASP A 3 5.13 12.89 8.05
C ASP A 3 5.97 12.34 6.90
N GLN A 4 6.85 13.16 6.34
CA GLN A 4 7.72 12.77 5.23
C GLN A 4 8.82 11.78 5.64
N HIS A 5 8.99 11.54 6.93
CA HIS A 5 9.96 10.57 7.43
C HIS A 5 9.34 9.19 7.70
N MET A 6 8.03 9.05 7.51
CA MET A 6 7.38 7.77 7.73
C MET A 6 7.97 6.70 6.80
N LYS A 7 8.05 5.48 7.31
CA LYS A 7 8.53 4.34 6.52
C LYS A 7 7.38 3.76 5.71
N ILE A 8 7.53 3.79 4.39
CA ILE A 8 6.52 3.31 3.45
C ILE A 8 6.98 1.98 2.86
N LEU A 9 6.12 0.98 2.92
CA LEU A 9 6.36 -0.32 2.30
C LEU A 9 5.59 -0.39 0.99
N THR A 10 6.30 -0.63 -0.12
CA THR A 10 5.66 -0.88 -1.42
C THR A 10 5.72 -2.37 -1.72
N VAL A 11 4.57 -2.95 -2.07
CA VAL A 11 4.44 -4.38 -2.34
C VAL A 11 3.91 -4.60 -3.75
N ASP A 12 4.68 -5.25 -4.58
CA ASP A 12 4.31 -5.55 -5.97
C ASP A 12 5.28 -6.62 -6.48
N ASP A 13 4.79 -7.59 -7.24
CA ASP A 13 5.63 -8.65 -7.79
C ASP A 13 6.47 -8.18 -8.99
N PHE A 14 6.15 -7.01 -9.57
CA PHE A 14 6.94 -6.41 -10.65
C PHE A 14 7.89 -5.37 -10.11
N SER A 15 9.20 -5.61 -10.27
CA SER A 15 10.23 -4.66 -9.81
C SER A 15 10.10 -3.31 -10.52
N THR A 16 9.68 -3.31 -11.79
CA THR A 16 9.47 -2.07 -12.55
C THR A 16 8.40 -1.20 -11.91
N MET A 17 7.28 -1.81 -11.49
CA MET A 17 6.21 -1.06 -10.84
C MET A 17 6.63 -0.52 -9.48
N ARG A 18 7.39 -1.32 -8.71
CA ARG A 18 7.95 -0.83 -7.43
C ARG A 18 8.84 0.38 -7.65
N ARG A 19 9.66 0.34 -8.70
CA ARG A 19 10.56 1.47 -9.05
C ARG A 19 9.76 2.73 -9.39
N ILE A 20 8.68 2.57 -10.16
CA ILE A 20 7.83 3.69 -10.56
C ILE A 20 7.18 4.33 -9.33
N ILE A 21 6.59 3.53 -8.45
CA ILE A 21 5.95 4.03 -7.23
C ILE A 21 6.98 4.70 -6.32
N LYS A 22 8.13 4.09 -6.17
CA LYS A 22 9.23 4.63 -5.37
C LYS A 22 9.68 6.00 -5.90
N SER A 23 9.80 6.12 -7.22
CA SER A 23 10.14 7.39 -7.87
C SER A 23 9.09 8.47 -7.60
N MET A 24 7.81 8.12 -7.71
CA MET A 24 6.71 9.03 -7.41
C MET A 24 6.75 9.50 -5.95
N LEU A 25 6.97 8.56 -5.03
CA LEU A 25 7.06 8.89 -3.60
C LEU A 25 8.22 9.84 -3.31
N ARG A 26 9.35 9.64 -3.96
CA ARG A 26 10.51 10.53 -3.82
C ARG A 26 10.20 11.93 -4.33
N GLN A 27 9.50 12.03 -5.45
CA GLN A 27 9.04 13.32 -5.98
C GLN A 27 8.16 14.06 -4.98
N LEU A 28 7.40 13.32 -4.18
CA LEU A 28 6.51 13.89 -3.18
C LEU A 28 7.21 14.17 -1.84
N GLY A 29 8.49 13.85 -1.76
CA GLY A 29 9.28 14.12 -0.56
C GLY A 29 9.44 12.96 0.41
N TYR A 30 8.95 11.77 0.05
CA TYR A 30 9.06 10.58 0.89
C TYR A 30 10.28 9.77 0.47
N ASN A 31 11.24 9.64 1.37
CA ASN A 31 12.52 8.99 1.06
C ASN A 31 12.78 7.70 1.84
N ASN A 32 11.97 7.42 2.86
CA ASN A 32 12.15 6.22 3.69
C ASN A 32 11.23 5.12 3.15
N ILE A 33 11.68 4.43 2.11
CA ILE A 33 10.88 3.47 1.35
C ILE A 33 11.53 2.10 1.40
N VAL A 34 10.76 1.08 1.77
CA VAL A 34 11.18 -0.33 1.71
C VAL A 34 10.28 -1.08 0.74
N GLU A 35 10.73 -2.21 0.24
CA GLU A 35 10.04 -2.96 -0.80
C GLU A 35 9.86 -4.42 -0.42
N ALA A 36 8.78 -5.02 -0.91
CA ALA A 36 8.55 -6.46 -0.83
C ALA A 36 7.97 -6.92 -2.16
N GLU A 37 8.32 -8.13 -2.59
CA GLU A 37 7.88 -8.66 -3.87
C GLU A 37 6.58 -9.46 -3.79
N ASP A 38 6.12 -9.80 -2.58
CA ASP A 38 4.85 -10.50 -2.38
C ASP A 38 4.33 -10.27 -0.96
N GLY A 39 3.13 -10.78 -0.71
CA GLY A 39 2.47 -10.58 0.58
C GLY A 39 3.19 -11.23 1.75
N ALA A 40 3.76 -12.42 1.53
CA ALA A 40 4.48 -13.12 2.60
C ALA A 40 5.74 -12.36 3.01
N ALA A 41 6.51 -11.87 2.02
CA ALA A 41 7.69 -11.05 2.27
C ALA A 41 7.30 -9.75 2.99
N ALA A 42 6.17 -9.13 2.60
CA ALA A 42 5.67 -7.93 3.23
C ALA A 42 5.36 -8.15 4.71
N LEU A 43 4.63 -9.22 5.03
CA LEU A 43 4.29 -9.53 6.41
C LEU A 43 5.54 -9.80 7.25
N HIS A 44 6.47 -10.56 6.68
CA HIS A 44 7.73 -10.87 7.37
C HIS A 44 8.51 -9.59 7.69
N LEU A 45 8.59 -8.68 6.72
CA LEU A 45 9.27 -7.39 6.91
C LEU A 45 8.57 -6.56 7.99
N MET A 46 7.24 -6.51 7.96
CA MET A 46 6.46 -5.73 8.92
C MET A 46 6.57 -6.25 10.36
N GLN A 47 6.88 -7.52 10.53
CA GLN A 47 7.11 -8.11 11.84
C GLN A 47 8.49 -7.76 12.41
N ARG A 48 9.44 -7.42 11.55
CA ARG A 48 10.82 -7.09 11.94
C ARG A 48 11.09 -5.60 11.99
N GLU A 49 10.40 -4.81 11.18
CA GLU A 49 10.62 -3.38 11.06
C GLU A 49 9.30 -2.64 11.27
N LYS A 50 9.38 -1.47 11.87
CA LYS A 50 8.21 -0.62 12.02
C LYS A 50 7.89 0.03 10.69
N VAL A 51 6.75 -0.33 10.09
CA VAL A 51 6.25 0.25 8.85
C VAL A 51 5.07 1.16 9.22
N ASP A 52 5.04 2.35 8.64
CA ASP A 52 4.02 3.36 8.94
C ASP A 52 2.89 3.41 7.92
N PHE A 53 3.13 2.89 6.72
CA PHE A 53 2.16 2.96 5.62
C PHE A 53 2.48 1.88 4.59
N VAL A 54 1.45 1.21 4.05
CA VAL A 54 1.61 0.16 3.04
C VAL A 54 0.92 0.57 1.75
N ILE A 55 1.63 0.45 0.63
CA ILE A 55 1.07 0.60 -0.72
C ILE A 55 1.26 -0.75 -1.40
N SER A 56 0.17 -1.45 -1.71
CA SER A 56 0.24 -2.80 -2.26
C SER A 56 -0.59 -2.95 -3.52
N ASP A 57 -0.03 -3.64 -4.52
CA ASP A 57 -0.77 -4.09 -5.66
C ASP A 57 -1.83 -5.11 -5.22
N TRP A 58 -2.95 -5.17 -5.95
CA TRP A 58 -4.01 -6.15 -5.68
C TRP A 58 -3.61 -7.52 -6.19
N ASN A 59 -3.15 -7.60 -7.44
CA ASN A 59 -2.87 -8.88 -8.11
C ASN A 59 -1.42 -9.29 -7.91
N MET A 60 -1.20 -10.25 -7.03
CA MET A 60 0.11 -10.84 -6.76
C MET A 60 -0.03 -12.35 -6.65
N PRO A 61 1.02 -13.13 -7.00
CA PRO A 61 0.96 -14.58 -6.86
C PRO A 61 0.88 -14.99 -5.38
N HIS A 62 0.21 -16.10 -5.11
CA HIS A 62 0.11 -16.76 -3.81
C HIS A 62 -0.70 -16.00 -2.77
N MET A 63 -0.49 -14.71 -2.63
CA MET A 63 -1.23 -13.86 -1.68
C MET A 63 -1.56 -12.55 -2.35
N SER A 64 -2.84 -12.30 -2.60
CA SER A 64 -3.27 -11.04 -3.20
C SER A 64 -3.09 -9.87 -2.24
N GLY A 65 -3.17 -8.64 -2.77
CA GLY A 65 -3.14 -7.45 -1.92
C GLY A 65 -4.30 -7.43 -0.93
N LEU A 66 -5.45 -7.97 -1.32
CA LEU A 66 -6.61 -8.09 -0.42
C LEU A 66 -6.31 -9.06 0.72
N ASP A 67 -5.68 -10.20 0.42
CA ASP A 67 -5.29 -11.17 1.45
C ASP A 67 -4.26 -10.59 2.40
N LEU A 68 -3.31 -9.81 1.88
CA LEU A 68 -2.32 -9.10 2.69
C LEU A 68 -3.02 -8.12 3.64
N LEU A 69 -3.97 -7.35 3.11
CA LEU A 69 -4.75 -6.40 3.91
C LEU A 69 -5.48 -7.12 5.05
N ARG A 70 -6.14 -8.23 4.74
CA ARG A 70 -6.84 -9.03 5.75
C ARG A 70 -5.90 -9.52 6.84
N ALA A 71 -4.72 -9.99 6.45
CA ALA A 71 -3.71 -10.46 7.41
C ALA A 71 -3.22 -9.33 8.32
N ILE A 72 -3.00 -8.15 7.75
CA ILE A 72 -2.58 -6.96 8.51
C ILE A 72 -3.67 -6.58 9.52
N ARG A 73 -4.93 -6.54 9.09
CA ARG A 73 -6.06 -6.16 9.97
C ARG A 73 -6.34 -7.20 11.05
N ALA A 74 -5.94 -8.45 10.84
CA ALA A 74 -6.11 -9.52 11.83
C ALA A 74 -4.99 -9.55 12.87
N ASP A 75 -3.89 -8.83 12.65
CA ASP A 75 -2.73 -8.81 13.54
C ASP A 75 -2.86 -7.63 14.49
N GLU A 76 -2.81 -7.90 15.80
CA GLU A 76 -2.98 -6.87 16.84
C GLU A 76 -1.94 -5.74 16.73
N ASN A 77 -0.73 -6.05 16.29
CA ASN A 77 0.34 -5.07 16.19
C ASN A 77 0.33 -4.31 14.88
N LEU A 78 -0.22 -4.89 13.81
CA LEU A 78 -0.19 -4.32 12.48
C LEU A 78 -1.50 -3.65 12.06
N LYS A 79 -2.62 -4.02 12.70
CA LYS A 79 -3.95 -3.59 12.25
C LYS A 79 -4.17 -2.09 12.11
N PRO A 80 -3.50 -1.19 12.88
CA PRO A 80 -3.73 0.24 12.69
C PRO A 80 -2.96 0.85 11.52
N ILE A 81 -2.08 0.10 10.86
CA ILE A 81 -1.25 0.65 9.79
C ILE A 81 -2.11 0.98 8.57
N PRO A 82 -2.05 2.23 8.06
CA PRO A 82 -2.81 2.61 6.85
C PRO A 82 -2.38 1.80 5.64
N PHE A 83 -3.35 1.53 4.76
CA PHE A 83 -3.15 0.66 3.61
C PHE A 83 -3.80 1.27 2.37
N LEU A 84 -3.02 1.43 1.30
CA LEU A 84 -3.48 1.89 0.00
C LEU A 84 -3.38 0.73 -1.00
N LEU A 85 -4.50 0.34 -1.61
CA LEU A 85 -4.53 -0.69 -2.65
C LEU A 85 -4.33 -0.07 -4.03
N VAL A 86 -3.46 -0.68 -4.83
CA VAL A 86 -3.23 -0.29 -6.22
C VAL A 86 -3.87 -1.37 -7.09
N THR A 87 -4.78 -0.98 -7.98
CA THR A 87 -5.54 -1.93 -8.78
C THR A 87 -5.61 -1.51 -10.24
N ALA A 88 -5.68 -2.48 -11.14
CA ALA A 88 -5.88 -2.21 -12.57
C ALA A 88 -7.34 -1.86 -12.89
N GLU A 89 -8.27 -2.28 -12.04
CA GLU A 89 -9.71 -2.08 -12.25
C GLU A 89 -10.42 -1.75 -10.95
N ALA A 90 -11.30 -0.75 -11.01
CA ALA A 90 -12.13 -0.37 -9.86
C ALA A 90 -13.53 -0.94 -10.02
N LEU A 91 -13.64 -2.27 -10.11
CA LEU A 91 -14.93 -2.94 -10.18
C LEU A 91 -15.62 -2.86 -8.81
N LYS A 92 -16.92 -2.57 -8.84
CA LYS A 92 -17.70 -2.35 -7.63
C LYS A 92 -17.58 -3.49 -6.63
N GLU A 93 -17.69 -4.74 -7.11
CA GLU A 93 -17.63 -5.90 -6.24
C GLU A 93 -16.27 -6.04 -5.55
N TYR A 94 -15.18 -5.67 -6.22
CA TYR A 94 -13.85 -5.69 -5.63
C TYR A 94 -13.70 -4.59 -4.57
N MET A 95 -14.25 -3.41 -4.86
CA MET A 95 -14.18 -2.29 -3.93
C MET A 95 -14.97 -2.57 -2.66
N VAL A 96 -16.11 -3.25 -2.77
CA VAL A 96 -16.89 -3.66 -1.60
C VAL A 96 -16.06 -4.59 -0.71
N GLU A 97 -15.38 -5.57 -1.30
CA GLU A 97 -14.51 -6.49 -0.54
C GLU A 97 -13.36 -5.76 0.14
N ALA A 98 -12.75 -4.80 -0.55
CA ALA A 98 -11.64 -4.01 0.00
C ALA A 98 -12.11 -3.17 1.20
N VAL A 99 -13.27 -2.53 1.08
CA VAL A 99 -13.84 -1.73 2.17
C VAL A 99 -14.15 -2.61 3.38
N LYS A 100 -14.74 -3.79 3.15
CA LYS A 100 -15.02 -4.74 4.23
C LYS A 100 -13.75 -5.22 4.91
N ALA A 101 -12.66 -5.34 4.16
CA ALA A 101 -11.37 -5.77 4.71
C ALA A 101 -10.64 -4.65 5.45
N GLY A 102 -11.12 -3.41 5.37
CA GLY A 102 -10.54 -2.30 6.10
C GLY A 102 -9.48 -1.50 5.34
N VAL A 103 -9.63 -1.38 4.01
CA VAL A 103 -8.74 -0.55 3.21
C VAL A 103 -8.98 0.93 3.52
N ASP A 104 -7.92 1.73 3.52
CA ASP A 104 -8.06 3.17 3.74
C ASP A 104 -8.39 3.92 2.46
N ASN A 105 -7.83 3.47 1.34
CA ASN A 105 -8.16 4.03 0.02
C ASN A 105 -7.59 3.10 -1.06
N TYR A 106 -7.90 3.42 -2.32
CA TYR A 106 -7.36 2.69 -3.47
C TYR A 106 -6.99 3.68 -4.57
N VAL A 107 -6.15 3.23 -5.51
CA VAL A 107 -5.78 4.02 -6.69
C VAL A 107 -5.76 3.08 -7.90
N VAL A 108 -6.25 3.56 -9.05
CA VAL A 108 -6.36 2.77 -10.27
C VAL A 108 -5.20 3.07 -11.21
N LYS A 109 -4.56 2.03 -11.72
CA LYS A 109 -3.46 2.14 -12.70
C LYS A 109 -4.01 2.48 -14.08
N PRO A 110 -3.33 3.31 -14.87
CA PRO A 110 -2.13 4.07 -14.50
C PRO A 110 -2.50 5.33 -13.71
N PHE A 111 -1.60 5.79 -12.86
CA PHE A 111 -1.84 7.00 -12.08
C PHE A 111 -0.59 7.87 -12.07
N THR A 112 -0.75 9.14 -11.70
CA THR A 112 0.34 10.12 -11.62
C THR A 112 0.78 10.30 -10.18
N ALA A 113 1.93 10.96 -10.00
CA ALA A 113 2.40 11.32 -8.67
C ALA A 113 1.39 12.25 -7.96
N GLU A 114 0.71 13.12 -8.71
CA GLU A 114 -0.34 13.99 -8.17
C GLU A 114 -1.50 13.19 -7.60
N THR A 115 -1.98 12.20 -8.36
CA THR A 115 -3.08 11.33 -7.89
C THR A 115 -2.66 10.56 -6.65
N LEU A 116 -1.43 10.03 -6.65
CA LEU A 116 -0.89 9.33 -5.49
C LEU A 116 -0.84 10.25 -4.27
N LYS A 117 -0.40 11.49 -4.45
CA LYS A 117 -0.37 12.49 -3.38
C LYS A 117 -1.77 12.73 -2.80
N GLU A 118 -2.76 12.89 -3.66
CA GLU A 118 -4.15 13.09 -3.22
C GLU A 118 -4.64 11.94 -2.35
N LYS A 119 -4.33 10.71 -2.75
CA LYS A 119 -4.73 9.52 -1.99
C LYS A 119 -4.03 9.46 -0.64
N ILE A 120 -2.74 9.76 -0.60
CA ILE A 120 -1.97 9.76 0.64
C ILE A 120 -2.52 10.86 1.57
N ASP A 121 -2.73 12.06 1.06
CA ASP A 121 -3.25 13.17 1.86
C ASP A 121 -4.62 12.83 2.44
N THR A 122 -5.50 12.22 1.66
CA THR A 122 -6.83 11.81 2.12
C THR A 122 -6.73 10.79 3.26
N ILE A 123 -5.82 9.83 3.14
CA ILE A 123 -5.64 8.79 4.16
C ILE A 123 -5.19 9.40 5.49
N PHE A 124 -4.26 10.35 5.44
CA PHE A 124 -3.65 10.91 6.65
C PHE A 124 -4.31 12.17 7.18
N GLN A 125 -5.32 12.70 6.49
CA GLN A 125 -6.09 13.84 6.98
C GLN A 125 -7.18 13.45 7.97
N GLY A 126 -7.60 12.20 7.84
CA GLY A 126 -8.71 11.68 8.59
C GLY A 126 -8.65 11.91 10.03
#